data_514659a301bbc5a524146c19d531d79e
#
_entry.id   514659a301bbc5a524146c19d531d79e
#
_cell.length_a   1.000
_cell.length_b   1.000
_cell.length_c   1.000
_cell.angle_alpha   90.00
_cell.angle_beta   90.00
_cell.angle_gamma   90.00
#
_symmetry.space_group_name_H-M   'P 1'
#
loop_
_entity.id
_entity.type
_entity.pdbx_description
1 polymer ?
#
loop_
_entity_poly.entity_id
_entity_poly.type
_entity_poly.pdbx_seq_one_letter_code
_entity_poly.pdbx_strand_id
1 'polypeptide(L)'
;MADAAPQTQDATHKLVIRNIGLMLSGKMEQPIYDADCLIAVGGKILEWGYARDMDLEDADLVIDANGCTLAPGLIDSHVHPVVGDYTPRQQQLHWIDSTLHGGVTTLISAGEVHMPGRPKDIVGL
;
A
#
# COMPACT_ATOMS: atom_id res chain seq x y z
N MET A 1 0.54 -29.56 -5.40
CA MET A 1 0.51 -28.09 -5.30
C MET A 1 1.56 -27.73 -4.27
N ALA A 2 2.65 -27.11 -4.71
CA ALA A 2 3.74 -26.76 -3.80
C ALA A 2 3.34 -25.51 -3.03
N ASP A 3 3.33 -25.64 -1.72
CA ASP A 3 3.12 -24.56 -0.75
C ASP A 3 4.29 -23.58 -0.91
N ALA A 4 4.03 -22.43 -1.52
CA ALA A 4 5.00 -21.36 -1.54
C ALA A 4 5.04 -20.76 -0.13
N ALA A 5 6.10 -21.11 0.61
CA ALA A 5 6.38 -20.45 1.89
C ALA A 5 6.38 -18.93 1.70
N PRO A 6 5.83 -18.15 2.65
CA PRO A 6 5.90 -16.71 2.60
C PRO A 6 7.38 -16.32 2.52
N GLN A 7 7.76 -15.64 1.43
CA GLN A 7 9.08 -15.04 1.33
C GLN A 7 9.18 -14.03 2.46
N THR A 8 9.97 -14.33 3.46
CA THR A 8 10.40 -13.33 4.44
C THR A 8 11.09 -12.25 3.65
N GLN A 9 10.48 -11.07 3.55
CA GLN A 9 11.13 -9.90 2.97
C GLN A 9 12.44 -9.73 3.73
N ASP A 10 13.54 -9.89 2.99
CA ASP A 10 14.87 -9.74 3.55
C ASP A 10 14.95 -8.33 4.14
N ALA A 11 15.26 -8.23 5.44
CA ALA A 11 15.23 -6.96 6.19
C ALA A 11 16.23 -5.90 5.68
N THR A 12 16.92 -6.22 4.60
CA THR A 12 18.02 -5.42 4.02
C THR A 12 17.71 -4.79 2.67
N HIS A 13 16.58 -5.14 2.01
CA HIS A 13 16.26 -4.59 0.69
C HIS A 13 16.13 -3.07 0.73
N LYS A 14 17.00 -2.40 -0.04
CA LYS A 14 17.02 -0.94 -0.20
C LYS A 14 16.26 -0.55 -1.46
N LEU A 15 15.21 0.25 -1.28
CA LEU A 15 14.45 0.89 -2.34
C LEU A 15 14.79 2.37 -2.40
N VAL A 16 15.05 2.87 -3.59
CA VAL A 16 15.21 4.31 -3.86
C VAL A 16 14.11 4.75 -4.81
N ILE A 17 13.39 5.82 -4.47
CA ILE A 17 12.48 6.53 -5.37
C ILE A 17 13.08 7.92 -5.59
N ARG A 18 13.39 8.27 -6.84
CA ARG A 18 14.03 9.54 -7.21
C ARG A 18 13.25 10.31 -8.27
N ASN A 19 13.66 11.53 -8.55
CA ASN A 19 12.99 12.42 -9.52
C ASN A 19 11.51 12.64 -9.18
N ILE A 20 11.21 12.77 -7.88
CA ILE A 20 9.87 13.04 -7.37
C ILE A 20 9.56 14.52 -7.62
N GLY A 21 8.46 14.81 -8.34
CA GLY A 21 8.06 16.19 -8.63
C GLY A 21 7.37 16.89 -7.46
N LEU A 22 6.63 16.13 -6.66
CA LEU A 22 5.96 16.61 -5.45
C LEU A 22 5.88 15.45 -4.43
N MET A 23 6.31 15.70 -3.20
CA MET A 23 6.21 14.71 -2.11
C MET A 23 5.20 15.15 -1.08
N LEU A 24 4.11 14.37 -0.93
CA LEU A 24 3.07 14.60 0.07
C LEU A 24 3.35 13.78 1.33
N SER A 25 3.19 14.42 2.49
CA SER A 25 3.46 13.79 3.79
C SER A 25 2.28 13.02 4.38
N GLY A 26 1.06 13.35 3.95
CA GLY A 26 -0.18 12.91 4.60
C GLY A 26 -0.49 13.63 5.91
N LYS A 27 0.30 14.62 6.32
CA LYS A 27 0.08 15.43 7.54
C LYS A 27 -0.52 16.79 7.18
N MET A 28 -1.58 17.19 7.85
CA MET A 28 -2.25 18.48 7.57
C MET A 28 -1.37 19.67 7.93
N GLU A 29 -0.57 19.54 8.99
CA GLU A 29 0.30 20.63 9.50
C GLU A 29 1.51 20.89 8.59
N GLN A 30 1.95 19.87 7.86
CA GLN A 30 3.07 19.93 6.92
C GLN A 30 2.76 19.05 5.71
N PRO A 31 1.86 19.45 4.83
CA PRO A 31 1.35 18.59 3.75
C PRO A 31 2.38 18.22 2.69
N ILE A 32 3.40 19.04 2.51
CA ILE A 32 4.42 18.88 1.47
C ILE A 32 5.80 18.75 2.12
N TYR A 33 6.59 17.80 1.66
CA TYR A 33 8.02 17.72 1.94
C TYR A 33 8.82 18.33 0.80
N ASP A 34 9.80 19.16 1.15
CA ASP A 34 10.76 19.74 0.19
C ASP A 34 11.85 18.68 -0.09
N ALA A 35 11.56 17.79 -1.03
CA ALA A 35 12.38 16.65 -1.36
C ALA A 35 12.05 16.12 -2.75
N ASP A 36 13.05 15.53 -3.41
CA ASP A 36 12.92 14.86 -4.71
C ASP A 36 13.27 13.37 -4.67
N CYS A 37 13.63 12.85 -3.49
CA CYS A 37 14.07 11.48 -3.30
C CYS A 37 13.60 10.91 -1.96
N LEU A 38 13.34 9.61 -1.96
CA LEU A 38 13.01 8.82 -0.78
C LEU A 38 13.77 7.49 -0.81
N ILE A 39 14.31 7.11 0.35
CA ILE A 39 14.95 5.80 0.57
C ILE A 39 14.13 5.02 1.58
N ALA A 40 13.84 3.78 1.26
CA ALA A 40 13.25 2.81 2.19
C ALA A 40 14.15 1.57 2.29
N VAL A 41 14.23 1.01 3.50
CA VAL A 41 15.00 -0.20 3.79
C VAL A 41 14.14 -1.15 4.60
N GLY A 42 14.06 -2.41 4.19
CA GLY A 42 13.28 -3.43 4.87
C GLY A 42 11.79 -3.07 5.00
N GLY A 43 11.24 -2.39 3.99
CA GLY A 43 9.83 -1.98 3.96
C GLY A 43 9.50 -0.75 4.82
N LYS A 44 10.50 -0.04 5.34
CA LYS A 44 10.31 1.19 6.12
C LYS A 44 11.03 2.35 5.49
N ILE A 45 10.40 3.52 5.49
CA ILE A 45 11.04 4.75 5.07
C ILE A 45 12.19 5.04 6.03
N LEU A 46 13.41 5.13 5.49
CA LEU A 46 14.61 5.46 6.24
C LEU A 46 14.82 6.98 6.26
N GLU A 47 14.79 7.60 5.07
CA GLU A 47 15.00 9.03 4.91
C GLU A 47 14.38 9.55 3.61
N TRP A 48 14.21 10.86 3.54
CA TRP A 48 13.83 11.61 2.34
C TRP A 48 14.59 12.94 2.30
N GLY A 49 14.82 13.44 1.09
CA GLY A 49 15.56 14.67 0.88
C GLY A 49 15.84 14.89 -0.59
N TYR A 50 16.93 15.61 -0.89
CA TYR A 50 17.38 15.77 -2.25
C TYR A 50 18.34 14.66 -2.64
N ALA A 51 18.12 14.03 -3.77
CA ALA A 51 18.94 12.92 -4.28
C ALA A 51 20.44 13.24 -4.31
N ARG A 52 20.79 14.50 -4.57
CA ARG A 52 22.19 14.97 -4.61
C ARG A 52 22.92 14.90 -3.26
N ASP A 53 22.17 14.88 -2.16
CA ASP A 53 22.68 14.92 -0.80
C ASP A 53 22.55 13.55 -0.08
N MET A 54 22.05 12.52 -0.79
CA MET A 54 21.74 11.20 -0.25
C MET A 54 22.63 10.13 -0.86
N ASP A 55 22.87 9.06 -0.10
CA ASP A 55 23.55 7.87 -0.60
C ASP A 55 22.56 6.94 -1.32
N LEU A 56 22.65 6.91 -2.64
CA LEU A 56 21.79 6.11 -3.50
C LEU A 56 22.46 4.80 -3.97
N GLU A 57 23.71 4.55 -3.55
CA GLU A 57 24.44 3.35 -3.94
C GLU A 57 23.82 2.09 -3.29
N ASP A 58 24.13 0.94 -3.85
CA ASP A 58 23.68 -0.38 -3.38
C ASP A 58 22.15 -0.53 -3.23
N ALA A 59 21.37 0.20 -4.01
CA ALA A 59 19.92 0.03 -4.05
C ALA A 59 19.54 -1.24 -4.82
N ASP A 60 18.75 -2.11 -4.19
CA ASP A 60 18.19 -3.30 -4.83
C ASP A 60 17.15 -2.95 -5.90
N LEU A 61 16.43 -1.86 -5.67
CA LEU A 61 15.42 -1.34 -6.60
C LEU A 61 15.46 0.18 -6.65
N VAL A 62 15.54 0.72 -7.85
CA VAL A 62 15.44 2.16 -8.11
C VAL A 62 14.20 2.44 -8.96
N ILE A 63 13.32 3.30 -8.45
CA ILE A 63 12.15 3.81 -9.15
C ILE A 63 12.41 5.26 -9.55
N ASP A 64 12.34 5.56 -10.84
CA ASP A 64 12.34 6.92 -11.34
C ASP A 64 10.90 7.44 -11.42
N ALA A 65 10.54 8.37 -10.55
CA ALA A 65 9.20 8.95 -10.51
C ALA A 65 8.90 9.88 -11.69
N ASN A 66 9.94 10.26 -12.46
CA ASN A 66 9.80 11.08 -13.66
C ASN A 66 8.92 12.35 -13.44
N GLY A 67 9.09 13.01 -12.31
CA GLY A 67 8.33 14.20 -11.95
C GLY A 67 6.91 13.94 -11.41
N CYS A 68 6.53 12.68 -11.23
CA CYS A 68 5.23 12.34 -10.62
C CYS A 68 5.17 12.72 -9.15
N THR A 69 3.97 12.83 -8.64
CA THR A 69 3.72 13.02 -7.20
C THR A 69 3.87 11.71 -6.45
N LEU A 70 4.63 11.73 -5.37
CA LEU A 70 4.67 10.67 -4.38
C LEU A 70 3.75 11.04 -3.21
N ALA A 71 2.84 10.14 -2.84
CA ALA A 71 1.92 10.31 -1.73
C ALA A 71 1.88 9.03 -0.87
N PRO A 72 1.51 9.13 0.42
CA PRO A 72 1.10 7.96 1.19
C PRO A 72 -0.06 7.24 0.48
N GLY A 73 -0.10 5.91 0.63
CA GLY A 73 -1.22 5.14 0.12
C GLY A 73 -2.54 5.60 0.74
N LEU A 74 -3.59 5.60 -0.07
CA LEU A 74 -4.92 6.01 0.38
C LEU A 74 -5.48 5.00 1.39
N ILE A 75 -6.31 5.50 2.30
CA ILE A 75 -7.03 4.69 3.29
C ILE A 75 -8.52 4.77 2.94
N ASP A 76 -9.10 3.62 2.61
CA ASP A 76 -10.55 3.52 2.52
C ASP A 76 -11.10 3.15 3.90
N SER A 77 -11.79 4.10 4.52
CA SER A 77 -12.26 3.98 5.89
C SER A 77 -13.59 3.23 6.04
N HIS A 78 -14.21 2.80 4.94
CA HIS A 78 -15.49 2.10 4.99
C HIS A 78 -15.68 1.17 3.80
N VAL A 79 -15.23 -0.06 3.93
CA VAL A 79 -15.41 -1.08 2.89
C VAL A 79 -16.20 -2.28 3.41
N HIS A 80 -16.88 -2.96 2.51
CA HIS A 80 -17.56 -4.23 2.76
C HIS A 80 -16.86 -5.35 1.97
N PRO A 81 -15.68 -5.82 2.42
CA PRO A 81 -14.97 -6.87 1.71
C PRO A 81 -15.73 -8.18 1.88
N VAL A 82 -16.13 -8.75 0.77
CA VAL A 82 -16.77 -10.07 0.79
C VAL A 82 -15.69 -11.13 0.64
N VAL A 83 -15.39 -11.83 1.75
CA VAL A 83 -14.38 -12.89 1.81
C VAL A 83 -15.09 -14.23 1.78
N GLY A 84 -15.09 -14.93 0.65
CA GLY A 84 -15.61 -16.29 0.54
C GLY A 84 -16.23 -16.63 -0.81
N ASP A 85 -16.48 -17.91 -1.01
CA ASP A 85 -17.05 -18.49 -2.24
C ASP A 85 -18.52 -18.15 -2.47
N TYR A 86 -19.14 -17.38 -1.58
CA TYR A 86 -20.59 -17.14 -1.53
C TYR A 86 -21.06 -16.04 -2.48
N THR A 87 -20.14 -15.28 -3.05
CA THR A 87 -20.50 -14.19 -3.97
C THR A 87 -19.80 -14.36 -5.30
N PRO A 88 -20.43 -15.07 -6.26
CA PRO A 88 -19.85 -15.26 -7.60
C PRO A 88 -19.66 -13.94 -8.38
N ARG A 89 -20.13 -12.81 -7.86
CA ARG A 89 -20.01 -11.49 -8.49
C ARG A 89 -18.75 -10.73 -8.11
N GLN A 90 -18.08 -11.12 -7.03
CA GLN A 90 -16.86 -10.45 -6.54
C GLN A 90 -15.73 -11.47 -6.48
N GLN A 91 -14.98 -11.58 -7.56
CA GLN A 91 -13.72 -12.29 -7.54
C GLN A 91 -12.73 -11.45 -6.73
N GLN A 92 -12.48 -11.85 -5.49
CA GLN A 92 -11.77 -11.07 -4.50
C GLN A 92 -10.34 -10.71 -4.88
N LEU A 93 -9.63 -11.58 -5.57
CA LEU A 93 -8.28 -11.28 -6.03
C LEU A 93 -8.28 -10.05 -6.93
N HIS A 94 -9.20 -9.98 -7.87
CA HIS A 94 -9.32 -8.81 -8.75
C HIS A 94 -9.79 -7.55 -8.02
N TRP A 95 -10.55 -7.68 -6.94
CA TRP A 95 -10.95 -6.54 -6.14
C TRP A 95 -9.76 -5.93 -5.38
N ILE A 96 -8.89 -6.76 -4.78
CA ILE A 96 -7.65 -6.31 -4.13
C ILE A 96 -6.74 -5.62 -5.14
N ASP A 97 -6.52 -6.23 -6.30
CA ASP A 97 -5.70 -5.66 -7.37
C ASP A 97 -6.28 -4.32 -7.84
N SER A 98 -7.59 -4.26 -8.07
CA SER A 98 -8.27 -3.01 -8.48
C SER A 98 -8.14 -1.92 -7.43
N THR A 99 -8.22 -2.27 -6.15
CA THR A 99 -8.09 -1.34 -5.03
C THR A 99 -6.67 -0.78 -4.96
N LEU A 100 -5.65 -1.64 -5.10
CA LEU A 100 -4.25 -1.22 -5.17
C LEU A 100 -3.97 -0.34 -6.38
N HIS A 101 -4.48 -0.68 -7.56
CA HIS A 101 -4.36 0.17 -8.76
C HIS A 101 -5.02 1.53 -8.58
N GLY A 102 -6.05 1.62 -7.73
CA GLY A 102 -6.67 2.87 -7.31
C GLY A 102 -5.86 3.66 -6.27
N GLY A 103 -4.71 3.13 -5.82
CA GLY A 103 -3.84 3.77 -4.84
C GLY A 103 -4.24 3.54 -3.38
N VAL A 104 -5.23 2.70 -3.11
CA VAL A 104 -5.65 2.36 -1.73
C VAL A 104 -4.79 1.23 -1.21
N THR A 105 -4.08 1.48 -0.11
CA THR A 105 -3.17 0.50 0.53
C THR A 105 -3.67 0.01 1.88
N THR A 106 -4.70 0.66 2.41
CA THR A 106 -5.29 0.32 3.71
C THR A 106 -6.81 0.35 3.62
N LEU A 107 -7.44 -0.70 4.13
CA LEU A 107 -8.88 -0.86 4.12
C LEU A 107 -9.39 -1.07 5.55
N ILE A 108 -10.42 -0.33 5.94
CA ILE A 108 -11.10 -0.53 7.22
C ILE A 108 -12.45 -1.16 6.90
N SER A 109 -12.60 -2.43 7.29
CA SER A 109 -13.84 -3.16 7.05
C SER A 109 -14.95 -2.68 7.98
N ALA A 110 -16.09 -2.35 7.37
CA ALA A 110 -17.34 -2.09 8.09
C ALA A 110 -18.15 -3.39 8.35
N GLY A 111 -17.56 -4.54 8.03
CA GLY A 111 -18.22 -5.83 8.09
C GLY A 111 -19.16 -6.06 6.91
N GLU A 112 -19.73 -7.27 6.83
CA GLU A 112 -20.69 -7.64 5.80
C GLU A 112 -21.86 -8.39 6.44
N VAL A 113 -22.98 -7.72 6.61
CA VAL A 113 -24.18 -8.26 7.25
C VAL A 113 -25.16 -8.90 6.26
N HIS A 114 -24.92 -8.72 4.96
CA HIS A 114 -25.86 -9.15 3.90
C HIS A 114 -25.43 -10.43 3.19
N MET A 115 -24.47 -11.17 3.73
CA MET A 115 -24.02 -12.42 3.12
C MET A 115 -25.14 -13.49 3.16
N PRO A 116 -25.47 -14.10 2.02
CA PRO A 116 -26.41 -15.21 1.99
C PRO A 116 -25.95 -16.35 2.91
N GLY A 117 -26.86 -16.88 3.72
CA GLY A 117 -26.55 -17.99 4.64
C GLY A 117 -25.93 -17.57 5.97
N ARG A 118 -25.65 -16.30 6.20
CA ARG A 118 -25.17 -15.83 7.50
C ARG A 118 -26.30 -15.94 8.54
N PRO A 119 -26.05 -16.49 9.73
CA PRO A 119 -27.01 -16.47 10.83
C PRO A 119 -27.42 -15.02 11.15
N LYS A 120 -28.72 -14.81 11.38
CA LYS A 120 -29.27 -13.48 11.72
C LYS A 120 -29.44 -13.30 13.22
N ASP A 121 -28.56 -13.90 14.00
CA ASP A 121 -28.53 -13.82 15.44
C ASP A 121 -27.19 -13.23 15.92
N ILE A 122 -27.02 -13.14 17.23
CA ILE A 122 -25.81 -12.54 17.84
C ILE A 122 -24.53 -13.31 17.53
N VAL A 123 -24.63 -14.58 17.14
CA VAL A 123 -23.48 -15.41 16.75
C VAL A 123 -23.02 -15.10 15.32
N GLY A 124 -23.95 -14.66 14.46
CA GLY A 124 -23.69 -14.27 13.10
C GLY A 124 -23.25 -12.81 12.93
N LEU A 125 -23.31 -12.01 13.97
CA LEU A 125 -22.83 -10.63 13.99
C LEU A 125 -21.37 -10.56 14.39
#